data_d5de130addfe20eb4ea36fa813f99b03
#
_entry.id   d5de130addfe20eb4ea36fa813f99b03
#
_cell.length_a   1.000
_cell.length_b   1.000
_cell.length_c   1.000
_cell.angle_alpha   90.00
_cell.angle_beta   90.00
_cell.angle_gamma   90.00
#
_symmetry.space_group_name_H-M   'P 1'
#
loop_
_entity.id
_entity.type
_entity.pdbx_description
1 polymer ?
#
loop_
_entity_poly.entity_id
_entity_poly.type
_entity_poly.pdbx_seq_one_letter_code
_entity_poly.pdbx_strand_id
1 'polypeptide(L)'
;MMMGSFVCYFLLLTLNSYQILSLEDHTVFQPPQEANRVFQRPRRANMFLLEEILKGNLERECFEERCSREEARECFENDQKTEEFWSKYYDGDQCRSNPCKHGGTCRDLIGGYSCKCTEMYSGVNCDTDVSQCPSEGPLVCEHFCRPTDGSYRCFCAQGYTLHSNKRNCLPHVLNPCGISENFNQTSGRGSNIFCPDGRCSWEVKFLNTDGDVICHGVILGQRSVLTSAVCMSMVKDLNITLTGHQSNVSLQTSSWTPHKRFVSGQLDDNLAFLVLKESIPQEMGVIPLCLPEKDYSENILMRNGREGVVMGGAGHTYLSLDDCQESLNLTFLMTNKMFCMKKLKSGVPVKSKPMREKRCEIKSGSPVATVEGKTAFLTGISLSSGDCKDGLVFTKLSRYLHWIRPLRHAAEK
;
A
#
# COMPACT_ATOMS: atom_id res chain seq x y z
N MET A 1 22.20 -41.73 -65.79
CA MET A 1 21.37 -42.43 -64.78
C MET A 1 22.16 -42.72 -63.52
N MET A 2 22.89 -41.72 -62.96
CA MET A 2 23.73 -41.87 -61.75
C MET A 2 23.68 -40.67 -60.80
N MET A 3 22.72 -39.73 -60.92
CA MET A 3 22.58 -38.58 -60.03
C MET A 3 21.47 -38.71 -59.00
N GLY A 4 20.58 -39.72 -59.09
CA GLY A 4 19.49 -39.90 -58.16
C GLY A 4 19.80 -40.61 -56.84
N SER A 5 20.91 -41.40 -56.80
CA SER A 5 21.25 -42.23 -55.64
C SER A 5 22.01 -41.46 -54.56
N PHE A 6 22.76 -40.41 -54.94
CA PHE A 6 23.50 -39.58 -53.96
C PHE A 6 22.61 -38.62 -53.18
N VAL A 7 21.57 -38.12 -53.77
CA VAL A 7 20.63 -37.20 -53.10
C VAL A 7 19.79 -37.90 -52.02
N CYS A 8 19.41 -39.17 -52.29
CA CYS A 8 18.69 -39.97 -51.28
C CYS A 8 19.55 -40.36 -50.09
N TYR A 9 20.86 -40.58 -50.31
CA TYR A 9 21.79 -40.91 -49.20
C TYR A 9 22.09 -39.68 -48.31
N PHE A 10 22.15 -38.49 -48.93
CA PHE A 10 22.36 -37.24 -48.13
C PHE A 10 21.12 -36.88 -47.34
N LEU A 11 19.91 -37.09 -47.89
CA LEU A 11 18.65 -36.86 -47.16
C LEU A 11 18.46 -37.86 -46.01
N LEU A 12 18.88 -39.11 -46.17
CA LEU A 12 18.81 -40.09 -45.08
C LEU A 12 19.86 -39.82 -43.99
N LEU A 13 21.00 -39.26 -44.30
CA LEU A 13 22.01 -38.86 -43.32
C LEU A 13 21.60 -37.57 -42.59
N THR A 14 20.91 -36.65 -43.25
CA THR A 14 20.40 -35.44 -42.58
C THR A 14 19.19 -35.74 -41.69
N LEU A 15 18.32 -36.70 -42.06
CA LEU A 15 17.22 -37.14 -41.21
C LEU A 15 17.68 -37.93 -39.97
N ASN A 16 18.79 -38.70 -40.08
CA ASN A 16 19.38 -39.39 -38.96
C ASN A 16 20.11 -38.42 -38.01
N SER A 17 20.65 -37.30 -38.50
CA SER A 17 21.27 -36.26 -37.65
C SER A 17 20.21 -35.42 -36.91
N TYR A 18 18.97 -35.34 -37.41
CA TYR A 18 17.88 -34.64 -36.71
C TYR A 18 17.23 -35.48 -35.61
N GLN A 19 17.43 -36.80 -35.59
CA GLN A 19 16.92 -37.64 -34.50
C GLN A 19 17.85 -37.75 -33.27
N ILE A 20 19.07 -37.23 -33.33
CA ILE A 20 20.04 -37.28 -32.21
C ILE A 20 20.06 -35.96 -31.42
N LEU A 21 19.27 -34.96 -31.80
CA LEU A 21 19.06 -33.70 -31.06
C LEU A 21 17.67 -33.60 -30.50
N SER A 22 17.06 -34.70 -30.04
CA SER A 22 16.10 -34.60 -28.96
C SER A 22 16.89 -34.29 -27.70
N LEU A 23 17.00 -33.01 -27.37
CA LEU A 23 17.40 -32.58 -26.05
C LEU A 23 16.59 -33.41 -25.05
N GLU A 24 17.27 -34.20 -24.25
CA GLU A 24 16.73 -34.65 -22.97
C GLU A 24 16.35 -33.38 -22.25
N ASP A 25 15.04 -33.18 -22.17
CA ASP A 25 14.43 -32.18 -21.31
C ASP A 25 14.78 -32.64 -19.89
N HIS A 26 15.90 -32.12 -19.38
CA HIS A 26 16.25 -32.29 -17.97
C HIS A 26 15.20 -31.53 -17.16
N THR A 27 14.04 -32.16 -17.04
CA THR A 27 13.04 -31.73 -16.07
C THR A 27 13.73 -31.83 -14.71
N VAL A 28 13.99 -30.69 -14.12
CA VAL A 28 14.55 -30.56 -12.76
C VAL A 28 13.64 -31.26 -11.73
N PHE A 29 12.43 -31.66 -12.14
CA PHE A 29 11.44 -32.34 -11.32
C PHE A 29 11.26 -33.79 -11.81
N GLN A 30 11.53 -34.73 -10.92
CA GLN A 30 11.22 -36.14 -11.18
C GLN A 30 9.71 -36.39 -11.13
N PRO A 31 9.20 -37.36 -11.91
CA PRO A 31 7.78 -37.74 -11.86
C PRO A 31 7.37 -38.12 -10.43
N PRO A 32 6.11 -37.86 -10.03
CA PRO A 32 5.63 -38.04 -8.65
C PRO A 32 5.89 -39.43 -8.06
N GLN A 33 5.96 -40.46 -8.91
CA GLN A 33 6.26 -41.82 -8.48
C GLN A 33 7.72 -42.06 -8.07
N GLU A 34 8.67 -41.37 -8.70
CA GLU A 34 10.09 -41.43 -8.35
C GLU A 34 10.43 -40.45 -7.22
N ALA A 35 9.82 -39.28 -7.21
CA ALA A 35 9.94 -38.32 -6.12
C ALA A 35 9.45 -38.94 -4.78
N ASN A 36 8.37 -39.70 -4.81
CA ASN A 36 7.88 -40.40 -3.62
C ASN A 36 8.85 -41.53 -3.15
N ARG A 37 9.72 -42.04 -4.00
CA ARG A 37 10.75 -43.03 -3.56
C ARG A 37 11.83 -42.37 -2.70
N VAL A 38 12.16 -41.10 -2.94
CA VAL A 38 13.11 -40.36 -2.11
C VAL A 38 12.55 -40.08 -0.71
N PHE A 39 11.22 -39.94 -0.61
CA PHE A 39 10.52 -39.75 0.68
C PHE A 39 10.11 -41.07 1.34
N GLN A 40 10.18 -42.22 0.67
CA GLN A 40 10.08 -43.49 1.32
C GLN A 40 11.41 -43.81 2.01
N ARG A 41 11.62 -43.21 3.19
CA ARG A 41 12.61 -43.74 4.12
C ARG A 41 12.23 -45.21 4.35
N PRO A 42 13.12 -46.19 4.04
CA PRO A 42 12.87 -47.54 4.44
C PRO A 42 12.67 -47.51 5.96
N ARG A 43 11.54 -48.01 6.44
CA ARG A 43 11.37 -48.31 7.86
C ARG A 43 12.55 -49.19 8.24
N ARG A 44 13.49 -48.67 9.00
CA ARG A 44 14.54 -49.46 9.61
C ARG A 44 13.80 -50.35 10.62
N ALA A 45 13.47 -51.56 10.21
CA ALA A 45 13.00 -52.55 11.14
C ALA A 45 14.11 -52.76 12.17
N ASN A 46 13.75 -52.70 13.42
CA ASN A 46 14.55 -53.16 14.56
C ASN A 46 15.15 -54.50 14.22
N MET A 47 16.38 -54.59 13.80
CA MET A 47 17.02 -55.81 13.34
C MET A 47 18.33 -56.08 14.05
N PHE A 48 18.64 -55.39 15.13
CA PHE A 48 19.87 -55.62 15.86
C PHE A 48 19.66 -55.66 17.38
N LEU A 49 19.92 -56.84 17.93
CA LEU A 49 20.10 -57.13 19.36
C LEU A 49 21.20 -56.30 20.07
N LEU A 50 21.73 -55.25 19.42
CA LEU A 50 22.79 -54.39 19.92
C LEU A 50 22.30 -52.97 20.28
N GLU A 51 21.01 -52.70 20.21
CA GLU A 51 20.46 -51.38 20.55
C GLU A 51 20.65 -51.01 22.00
N GLU A 52 20.60 -51.99 22.89
CA GLU A 52 20.82 -51.80 24.33
C GLU A 52 22.28 -51.47 24.71
N ILE A 53 23.22 -51.59 23.75
CA ILE A 53 24.67 -51.35 23.98
C ILE A 53 25.08 -49.99 23.42
N LEU A 54 24.31 -49.38 22.53
CA LEU A 54 24.61 -48.09 21.94
C LEU A 54 23.94 -46.96 22.75
N LYS A 55 24.72 -45.95 23.08
CA LYS A 55 24.25 -44.73 23.76
C LYS A 55 23.00 -44.19 23.06
N GLY A 56 21.89 -43.98 23.81
CA GLY A 56 20.63 -43.49 23.27
C GLY A 56 20.80 -42.19 22.49
N ASN A 57 20.22 -42.09 21.29
CA ASN A 57 20.19 -40.91 20.48
C ASN A 57 18.78 -40.32 20.49
N LEU A 58 18.63 -39.17 21.12
CA LEU A 58 17.33 -38.51 21.32
C LEU A 58 16.57 -38.29 20.00
N GLU A 59 17.26 -38.02 18.89
CA GLU A 59 16.64 -37.81 17.58
C GLU A 59 16.00 -39.10 17.05
N ARG A 60 16.69 -40.22 17.19
CA ARG A 60 16.19 -41.51 16.76
C ARG A 60 15.06 -42.00 17.64
N GLU A 61 15.26 -41.94 18.97
CA GLU A 61 14.33 -42.53 19.93
C GLU A 61 13.05 -41.71 20.12
N CYS A 62 13.18 -40.36 20.16
CA CYS A 62 12.07 -39.49 20.53
C CYS A 62 11.48 -38.62 19.38
N PHE A 63 12.28 -38.33 18.34
CA PHE A 63 11.80 -37.50 17.22
C PHE A 63 11.43 -38.31 15.97
N GLU A 64 12.10 -39.43 15.72
CA GLU A 64 11.73 -40.36 14.64
C GLU A 64 10.62 -41.32 15.06
N GLU A 65 10.58 -41.75 16.35
CA GLU A 65 9.59 -42.60 16.96
C GLU A 65 9.00 -41.99 18.24
N ARG A 66 7.92 -42.49 18.76
CA ARG A 66 7.41 -42.07 20.07
C ARG A 66 8.20 -42.75 21.16
N CYS A 67 8.92 -42.02 21.97
CA CYS A 67 9.68 -42.54 23.06
C CYS A 67 8.90 -42.59 24.39
N SER A 68 9.33 -43.47 25.27
CA SER A 68 8.96 -43.49 26.68
C SER A 68 9.83 -42.53 27.50
N ARG A 69 9.38 -42.20 28.72
CA ARG A 69 10.17 -41.35 29.64
C ARG A 69 11.52 -41.98 30.01
N GLU A 70 11.58 -43.31 30.02
CA GLU A 70 12.77 -44.09 30.33
C GLU A 70 13.83 -43.96 29.20
N GLU A 71 13.41 -44.09 27.95
CA GLU A 71 14.26 -43.91 26.76
C GLU A 71 14.81 -42.46 26.70
N ALA A 72 13.98 -41.47 27.01
CA ALA A 72 14.43 -40.10 27.14
C ALA A 72 15.47 -39.93 28.28
N ARG A 73 15.28 -40.62 29.40
CA ARG A 73 16.19 -40.61 30.55
C ARG A 73 17.56 -41.21 30.20
N GLU A 74 17.54 -42.29 29.43
CA GLU A 74 18.77 -42.93 28.95
C GLU A 74 19.57 -42.02 28.00
N CYS A 75 18.88 -41.25 27.16
CA CYS A 75 19.50 -40.27 26.29
C CYS A 75 20.16 -39.10 27.06
N PHE A 76 19.51 -38.57 28.07
CA PHE A 76 19.99 -37.43 28.83
C PHE A 76 20.94 -37.78 29.97
N GLU A 77 20.87 -39.01 30.50
CA GLU A 77 21.60 -39.45 31.69
C GLU A 77 21.49 -38.47 32.89
N ASN A 78 20.41 -37.66 32.89
CA ASN A 78 20.20 -36.62 33.90
C ASN A 78 18.70 -36.41 34.10
N ASP A 79 18.22 -36.64 35.31
CA ASP A 79 16.78 -36.56 35.62
C ASP A 79 16.20 -35.16 35.42
N GLN A 80 16.92 -34.09 35.73
CA GLN A 80 16.44 -32.74 35.57
C GLN A 80 16.26 -32.37 34.09
N LYS A 81 17.21 -32.73 33.23
CA LYS A 81 17.12 -32.52 31.78
C LYS A 81 16.05 -33.40 31.16
N THR A 82 15.89 -34.61 31.64
CA THR A 82 14.80 -35.52 31.21
C THR A 82 13.44 -34.92 31.53
N GLU A 83 13.24 -34.38 32.73
CA GLU A 83 11.96 -33.79 33.14
C GLU A 83 11.67 -32.51 32.33
N GLU A 84 12.67 -31.69 32.09
CA GLU A 84 12.53 -30.48 31.25
C GLU A 84 12.18 -30.82 29.81
N PHE A 85 12.78 -31.86 29.24
CA PHE A 85 12.44 -32.36 27.92
C PHE A 85 11.02 -33.02 27.93
N TRP A 86 10.75 -33.88 28.89
CA TRP A 86 9.53 -34.65 28.97
C TRP A 86 8.28 -33.76 29.15
N SER A 87 8.40 -32.69 29.91
CA SER A 87 7.32 -31.73 30.10
C SER A 87 6.92 -30.99 28.79
N LYS A 88 7.86 -30.86 27.84
CA LYS A 88 7.59 -30.29 26.50
C LYS A 88 7.19 -31.36 25.50
N TYR A 89 7.76 -32.58 25.62
CA TYR A 89 7.49 -33.69 24.70
C TYR A 89 6.09 -34.29 24.94
N TYR A 90 5.62 -34.32 26.16
CA TYR A 90 4.31 -34.85 26.57
C TYR A 90 3.40 -33.75 27.06
N ASP A 91 3.29 -32.69 26.24
CA ASP A 91 2.53 -31.47 26.56
C ASP A 91 1.01 -31.59 26.29
N GLY A 92 0.55 -32.78 25.88
CA GLY A 92 -0.84 -33.08 25.55
C GLY A 92 -1.20 -32.77 24.10
N ASP A 93 -2.44 -33.06 23.74
CA ASP A 93 -2.98 -32.82 22.40
C ASP A 93 -3.35 -31.33 22.24
N GLN A 94 -2.50 -30.57 21.57
CA GLN A 94 -2.69 -29.14 21.31
C GLN A 94 -3.83 -28.87 20.33
N CYS A 95 -4.27 -29.88 19.58
CA CYS A 95 -5.41 -29.77 18.68
C CYS A 95 -6.77 -29.85 19.41
N ARG A 96 -6.82 -30.26 20.68
CA ARG A 96 -8.04 -30.38 21.48
C ARG A 96 -8.80 -29.05 21.63
N SER A 97 -8.10 -27.94 21.60
CA SER A 97 -8.68 -26.60 21.68
C SER A 97 -9.28 -26.12 20.34
N ASN A 98 -9.22 -26.91 19.28
CA ASN A 98 -9.63 -26.56 17.91
C ASN A 98 -9.01 -25.23 17.41
N PRO A 99 -7.70 -25.10 17.40
CA PRO A 99 -7.03 -23.85 17.06
C PRO A 99 -7.15 -23.48 15.57
N CYS A 100 -7.34 -24.48 14.69
CA CYS A 100 -7.46 -24.28 13.25
C CYS A 100 -8.88 -23.86 12.88
N LYS A 101 -9.02 -22.63 12.37
CA LYS A 101 -10.30 -22.04 11.96
C LYS A 101 -10.69 -22.45 10.54
N HIS A 102 -11.91 -22.10 10.14
CA HIS A 102 -12.42 -22.22 8.76
C HIS A 102 -12.21 -23.60 8.12
N GLY A 103 -12.38 -24.67 8.92
CA GLY A 103 -12.26 -26.05 8.42
C GLY A 103 -10.83 -26.53 8.19
N GLY A 104 -9.84 -25.80 8.68
CA GLY A 104 -8.44 -26.25 8.67
C GLY A 104 -8.25 -27.53 9.49
N THR A 105 -7.36 -28.40 9.02
CA THR A 105 -7.02 -29.66 9.70
C THR A 105 -5.85 -29.40 10.65
N CYS A 106 -6.05 -29.71 11.93
CA CYS A 106 -5.02 -29.57 12.95
C CYS A 106 -4.16 -30.83 13.01
N ARG A 107 -2.85 -30.66 13.14
CA ARG A 107 -1.88 -31.71 13.43
C ARG A 107 -1.14 -31.34 14.71
N ASP A 108 -1.21 -32.22 15.66
CA ASP A 108 -0.48 -32.10 16.91
C ASP A 108 1.02 -32.29 16.72
N LEU A 109 1.82 -31.45 17.36
CA LEU A 109 3.27 -31.46 17.31
C LEU A 109 3.81 -31.35 18.74
N ILE A 110 5.07 -31.70 18.94
CA ILE A 110 5.74 -31.54 20.24
C ILE A 110 5.91 -30.03 20.52
N GLY A 111 5.31 -29.57 21.62
CA GLY A 111 5.36 -28.16 22.02
C GLY A 111 4.45 -27.23 21.22
N GLY A 112 3.48 -27.75 20.46
CA GLY A 112 2.58 -26.96 19.67
C GLY A 112 1.74 -27.72 18.66
N TYR A 113 1.22 -27.03 17.67
CA TYR A 113 0.41 -27.60 16.61
C TYR A 113 0.72 -26.98 15.25
N SER A 114 0.24 -27.61 14.19
CA SER A 114 0.28 -27.07 12.84
C SER A 114 -1.09 -27.20 12.19
N CYS A 115 -1.56 -26.11 11.58
CA CYS A 115 -2.79 -26.12 10.81
C CYS A 115 -2.52 -26.30 9.31
N LYS A 116 -3.20 -27.27 8.70
CA LYS A 116 -3.32 -27.35 7.25
C LYS A 116 -4.61 -26.64 6.86
N CYS A 117 -4.48 -25.43 6.31
CA CYS A 117 -5.62 -24.61 5.93
C CYS A 117 -6.29 -25.11 4.65
N THR A 118 -7.55 -24.75 4.47
CA THR A 118 -8.27 -24.85 3.20
C THR A 118 -7.73 -23.83 2.21
N GLU A 119 -8.02 -23.97 0.91
CA GLU A 119 -7.47 -23.12 -0.16
C GLU A 119 -7.75 -21.61 0.01
N MET A 120 -8.87 -21.28 0.68
CA MET A 120 -9.32 -19.90 0.88
C MET A 120 -8.73 -19.22 2.12
N TYR A 121 -7.95 -19.95 2.94
CA TYR A 121 -7.44 -19.44 4.21
C TYR A 121 -5.95 -19.72 4.39
N SER A 122 -5.30 -18.86 5.17
CA SER A 122 -3.87 -18.95 5.51
C SER A 122 -3.63 -18.47 6.95
N GLY A 123 -2.39 -18.48 7.37
CA GLY A 123 -2.00 -18.11 8.73
C GLY A 123 -1.81 -19.32 9.63
N VAL A 124 -1.25 -19.11 10.83
CA VAL A 124 -0.96 -20.19 11.79
C VAL A 124 -2.23 -20.93 12.21
N ASN A 125 -3.34 -20.21 12.33
CA ASN A 125 -4.64 -20.71 12.76
C ASN A 125 -5.68 -20.74 11.62
N CYS A 126 -5.28 -20.59 10.36
CA CYS A 126 -6.19 -20.46 9.21
C CYS A 126 -7.22 -19.34 9.39
N ASP A 127 -6.83 -18.24 9.99
CA ASP A 127 -7.68 -17.10 10.33
C ASP A 127 -7.64 -15.98 9.30
N THR A 128 -6.71 -16.05 8.36
CA THR A 128 -6.51 -15.06 7.31
C THR A 128 -7.16 -15.50 6.01
N ASP A 129 -8.22 -14.81 5.58
CA ASP A 129 -8.87 -15.04 4.28
C ASP A 129 -7.94 -14.56 3.15
N VAL A 130 -7.50 -15.47 2.29
CA VAL A 130 -6.56 -15.15 1.19
C VAL A 130 -7.22 -14.41 0.03
N SER A 131 -8.55 -14.36 -0.03
CA SER A 131 -9.28 -13.57 -1.02
C SER A 131 -9.37 -12.10 -0.66
N GLN A 132 -9.21 -11.76 0.63
CA GLN A 132 -9.26 -10.39 1.10
C GLN A 132 -7.90 -9.69 1.01
N CYS A 133 -7.94 -8.38 0.82
CA CYS A 133 -6.75 -7.55 0.84
C CYS A 133 -6.16 -7.49 2.26
N PRO A 134 -4.92 -7.93 2.47
CA PRO A 134 -4.27 -7.85 3.77
C PRO A 134 -4.04 -6.40 4.17
N SER A 135 -4.35 -6.07 5.42
CA SER A 135 -4.16 -4.74 6.00
C SER A 135 -2.81 -4.58 6.72
N GLU A 136 -2.16 -5.68 7.10
CA GLU A 136 -0.92 -5.69 7.87
C GLU A 136 0.00 -6.83 7.45
N GLY A 137 1.28 -6.72 7.77
CA GLY A 137 2.28 -7.76 7.55
C GLY A 137 2.94 -7.74 6.17
N PRO A 138 3.76 -8.76 5.84
CA PRO A 138 4.61 -8.77 4.64
C PRO A 138 3.85 -9.00 3.33
N LEU A 139 2.56 -9.30 3.40
CA LEU A 139 1.70 -9.56 2.23
C LEU A 139 0.94 -8.34 1.75
N VAL A 140 1.02 -7.21 2.45
CA VAL A 140 0.33 -5.95 2.11
C VAL A 140 0.81 -5.40 0.77
N CYS A 141 -0.13 -4.89 -0.02
CA CYS A 141 0.16 -4.15 -1.24
C CYS A 141 0.70 -2.75 -0.89
N GLU A 142 1.75 -2.30 -1.56
CA GLU A 142 2.32 -0.97 -1.30
C GLU A 142 1.36 0.17 -1.67
N HIS A 143 0.58 0.01 -2.75
CA HIS A 143 -0.46 0.96 -3.11
C HIS A 143 -1.85 0.33 -2.97
N PHE A 144 -2.40 -0.17 -4.05
CA PHE A 144 -3.80 -0.61 -4.09
C PHE A 144 -3.93 -2.12 -4.13
N CYS A 145 -5.02 -2.60 -3.55
CA CYS A 145 -5.39 -3.99 -3.55
C CYS A 145 -6.82 -4.17 -4.02
N ARG A 146 -7.07 -5.24 -4.76
CA ARG A 146 -8.41 -5.65 -5.17
C ARG A 146 -8.58 -7.14 -4.91
N PRO A 147 -9.63 -7.53 -4.18
CA PRO A 147 -10.01 -8.93 -4.04
C PRO A 147 -10.33 -9.54 -5.40
N THR A 148 -9.99 -10.81 -5.57
CA THR A 148 -10.32 -11.65 -6.73
C THR A 148 -10.84 -12.99 -6.24
N ASP A 149 -11.37 -13.83 -7.15
CA ASP A 149 -11.85 -15.17 -6.79
C ASP A 149 -10.67 -16.00 -6.24
N GLY A 150 -10.71 -16.29 -4.94
CA GLY A 150 -9.71 -17.10 -4.23
C GLY A 150 -8.37 -16.44 -3.95
N SER A 151 -8.20 -15.12 -4.20
CA SER A 151 -6.95 -14.40 -3.95
C SER A 151 -7.18 -12.88 -3.96
N TYR A 152 -6.11 -12.12 -3.90
CA TYR A 152 -6.12 -10.67 -4.13
C TYR A 152 -5.04 -10.28 -5.15
N ARG A 153 -5.19 -9.12 -5.73
CA ARG A 153 -4.23 -8.56 -6.67
C ARG A 153 -3.84 -7.14 -6.29
N CYS A 154 -2.52 -6.91 -6.19
CA CYS A 154 -1.98 -5.57 -6.03
C CYS A 154 -1.88 -4.83 -7.37
N PHE A 155 -2.03 -3.52 -7.34
CA PHE A 155 -1.80 -2.64 -8.47
C PHE A 155 -1.34 -1.26 -7.97
N CYS A 156 -0.76 -0.48 -8.88
CA CYS A 156 -0.04 0.71 -8.52
C CYS A 156 -0.76 1.99 -8.95
N ALA A 157 -0.41 3.10 -8.30
CA ALA A 157 -0.82 4.44 -8.73
C ALA A 157 -0.20 4.77 -10.09
N GLN A 158 -0.74 5.79 -10.75
CA GLN A 158 -0.25 6.21 -12.06
C GLN A 158 1.20 6.71 -11.99
N GLY A 159 2.03 6.26 -12.93
CA GLY A 159 3.47 6.52 -12.95
C GLY A 159 4.30 5.45 -12.26
N TYR A 160 3.64 4.37 -11.78
CA TYR A 160 4.30 3.23 -11.15
C TYR A 160 3.93 1.92 -11.84
N THR A 161 4.87 0.98 -11.85
CA THR A 161 4.68 -0.41 -12.30
C THR A 161 4.82 -1.36 -11.13
N LEU A 162 4.05 -2.45 -11.18
CA LEU A 162 4.11 -3.49 -10.17
C LEU A 162 5.44 -4.26 -10.29
N HIS A 163 6.17 -4.35 -9.19
CA HIS A 163 7.42 -5.09 -9.11
C HIS A 163 7.19 -6.61 -9.29
N SER A 164 8.24 -7.37 -9.59
CA SER A 164 8.20 -8.84 -9.77
C SER A 164 7.67 -9.59 -8.55
N ASN A 165 7.81 -9.05 -7.33
CA ASN A 165 7.22 -9.61 -6.11
C ASN A 165 5.69 -9.47 -6.04
N LYS A 166 5.04 -8.85 -7.05
CA LYS A 166 3.61 -8.60 -7.18
C LYS A 166 2.97 -7.78 -6.05
N ARG A 167 3.76 -6.99 -5.30
CA ARG A 167 3.30 -6.19 -4.15
C ARG A 167 3.81 -4.76 -4.16
N ASN A 168 5.09 -4.58 -4.48
CA ASN A 168 5.72 -3.26 -4.46
C ASN A 168 5.48 -2.52 -5.78
N CYS A 169 5.51 -1.20 -5.71
CA CYS A 169 5.28 -0.31 -6.84
C CYS A 169 6.55 0.48 -7.13
N LEU A 170 7.14 0.26 -8.30
CA LEU A 170 8.33 0.97 -8.74
C LEU A 170 7.95 2.13 -9.66
N PRO A 171 8.49 3.34 -9.47
CA PRO A 171 8.30 4.43 -10.41
C PRO A 171 8.88 4.06 -11.78
N HIS A 172 8.13 4.29 -12.85
CA HIS A 172 8.58 4.06 -14.23
C HIS A 172 8.64 5.34 -15.06
N VAL A 173 8.24 6.47 -14.47
CA VAL A 173 8.36 7.81 -15.05
C VAL A 173 9.33 8.65 -14.21
N LEU A 174 9.89 9.68 -14.82
CA LEU A 174 10.89 10.53 -14.17
C LEU A 174 10.32 11.25 -12.93
N ASN A 175 9.08 11.76 -13.03
CA ASN A 175 8.38 12.45 -11.95
C ASN A 175 7.06 11.72 -11.62
N PRO A 176 7.12 10.62 -10.85
CA PRO A 176 5.92 9.92 -10.43
C PRO A 176 5.14 10.76 -9.42
N CYS A 177 3.83 10.54 -9.33
CA CYS A 177 3.03 11.25 -8.35
C CYS A 177 3.41 10.86 -6.92
N GLY A 178 3.25 11.79 -5.99
CA GLY A 178 3.27 11.55 -4.54
C GLY A 178 4.61 11.16 -3.94
N ILE A 179 5.72 11.16 -4.67
CA ILE A 179 7.03 10.80 -4.13
C ILE A 179 7.92 12.06 -4.00
N SER A 180 8.65 12.14 -2.90
CA SER A 180 9.68 13.18 -2.70
C SER A 180 11.07 12.57 -2.82
N GLU A 181 11.96 13.20 -3.59
CA GLU A 181 13.36 12.77 -3.73
C GLU A 181 14.10 12.76 -2.38
N ASN A 182 13.69 13.62 -1.46
CA ASN A 182 14.30 13.76 -0.13
C ASN A 182 13.78 12.73 0.88
N PHE A 183 12.88 11.84 0.50
CA PHE A 183 12.26 10.89 1.42
C PHE A 183 13.27 9.94 2.10
N ASN A 184 14.32 9.56 1.38
CA ASN A 184 15.35 8.64 1.90
C ASN A 184 16.41 9.32 2.79
N GLN A 185 16.43 10.65 2.88
CA GLN A 185 17.49 11.41 3.56
C GLN A 185 17.08 11.96 4.93
N THR A 186 15.79 11.96 5.25
CA THR A 186 15.29 12.58 6.48
C THR A 186 14.49 11.60 7.33
N SER A 187 14.88 11.49 8.61
CA SER A 187 14.12 10.76 9.64
C SER A 187 12.93 11.57 10.20
N GLY A 188 12.41 12.53 9.44
CA GLY A 188 11.33 13.42 9.85
C GLY A 188 9.93 12.82 9.66
N ARG A 189 8.93 13.38 10.36
CA ARG A 189 7.52 13.09 10.10
C ARG A 189 7.17 13.43 8.65
N GLY A 190 6.34 12.63 8.00
CA GLY A 190 6.00 12.75 6.57
C GLY A 190 5.57 14.15 6.09
N SER A 191 4.93 14.96 6.97
CA SER A 191 4.55 16.34 6.66
C SER A 191 5.73 17.26 6.32
N ASN A 192 6.86 17.13 7.02
CA ASN A 192 8.03 18.00 6.82
C ASN A 192 8.79 17.65 5.53
N ILE A 193 8.67 16.43 5.05
CA ILE A 193 9.36 15.97 3.84
C ILE A 193 8.68 16.55 2.60
N PHE A 194 7.36 16.55 2.58
CA PHE A 194 6.56 17.00 1.45
C PHE A 194 6.25 18.49 1.47
N CYS A 195 6.27 19.10 2.66
CA CYS A 195 5.94 20.50 2.85
C CYS A 195 7.06 21.24 3.63
N PRO A 196 8.27 21.33 3.09
CA PRO A 196 9.35 22.08 3.72
C PRO A 196 8.93 23.54 3.91
N ASP A 197 9.20 24.09 5.10
CA ASP A 197 8.82 25.45 5.48
C ASP A 197 7.32 25.76 5.35
N GLY A 198 6.47 24.73 5.39
CA GLY A 198 5.02 24.85 5.25
C GLY A 198 4.54 25.10 3.82
N ARG A 199 5.39 24.86 2.80
CA ARG A 199 5.05 24.93 1.39
C ARG A 199 5.04 23.52 0.82
N CYS A 200 3.88 23.09 0.33
CA CYS A 200 3.76 21.75 -0.24
C CYS A 200 4.02 21.78 -1.75
N SER A 201 4.82 20.83 -2.24
CA SER A 201 5.28 20.81 -3.63
C SER A 201 4.15 20.63 -4.67
N TRP A 202 2.97 20.23 -4.26
CA TRP A 202 1.79 20.02 -5.13
C TRP A 202 0.81 21.18 -5.16
N GLU A 203 1.13 22.29 -4.52
CA GLU A 203 0.20 23.39 -4.26
C GLU A 203 0.28 24.47 -5.31
N VAL A 204 -0.87 24.95 -5.76
CA VAL A 204 -1.01 26.14 -6.60
C VAL A 204 -1.78 27.22 -5.88
N LYS A 205 -1.48 28.49 -6.20
CA LYS A 205 -2.14 29.66 -5.67
C LYS A 205 -2.84 30.43 -6.78
N PHE A 206 -4.04 30.88 -6.48
CA PHE A 206 -4.78 31.79 -7.33
C PHE A 206 -4.70 33.18 -6.69
N LEU A 207 -4.19 34.15 -7.45
CA LEU A 207 -4.00 35.52 -7.00
C LEU A 207 -5.08 36.43 -7.59
N ASN A 208 -5.46 37.46 -6.84
CA ASN A 208 -6.21 38.59 -7.39
C ASN A 208 -5.29 39.55 -8.13
N THR A 209 -5.87 40.62 -8.67
CA THR A 209 -5.13 41.71 -9.35
C THR A 209 -4.13 42.44 -8.45
N ASP A 210 -4.35 42.40 -7.14
CA ASP A 210 -3.52 43.06 -6.13
C ASP A 210 -2.39 42.13 -5.61
N GLY A 211 -2.35 40.91 -6.09
CA GLY A 211 -1.34 39.90 -5.72
C GLY A 211 -1.68 39.11 -4.45
N ASP A 212 -2.88 39.27 -3.88
CA ASP A 212 -3.32 38.50 -2.72
C ASP A 212 -3.80 37.09 -3.11
N VAL A 213 -3.49 36.11 -2.27
CA VAL A 213 -3.94 34.74 -2.47
C VAL A 213 -5.42 34.63 -2.08
N ILE A 214 -6.27 34.39 -3.05
CA ILE A 214 -7.71 34.21 -2.84
C ILE A 214 -8.13 32.76 -2.69
N CYS A 215 -7.45 31.85 -3.38
CA CYS A 215 -7.72 30.41 -3.41
C CYS A 215 -6.46 29.59 -3.58
N HIS A 216 -6.63 28.29 -3.36
CA HIS A 216 -5.60 27.27 -3.64
C HIS A 216 -6.12 26.18 -4.57
N GLY A 217 -5.20 25.39 -5.06
CA GLY A 217 -5.49 24.19 -5.82
C GLY A 217 -4.37 23.15 -5.67
N VAL A 218 -4.53 22.04 -6.32
CA VAL A 218 -3.58 20.91 -6.29
C VAL A 218 -3.22 20.46 -7.69
N ILE A 219 -1.95 20.15 -7.88
CA ILE A 219 -1.42 19.60 -9.11
C ILE A 219 -1.67 18.08 -9.11
N LEU A 220 -2.27 17.58 -10.21
CA LEU A 220 -2.54 16.16 -10.43
C LEU A 220 -1.70 15.56 -11.57
N GLY A 221 -1.05 16.39 -12.34
CA GLY A 221 -0.23 16.01 -13.49
C GLY A 221 0.52 17.21 -14.03
N GLN A 222 1.11 17.08 -15.21
CA GLN A 222 1.87 18.19 -15.82
C GLN A 222 0.99 19.32 -16.34
N ARG A 223 -0.27 19.03 -16.68
CA ARG A 223 -1.25 20.01 -17.21
C ARG A 223 -2.56 20.01 -16.43
N SER A 224 -2.64 19.29 -15.34
CA SER A 224 -3.88 19.04 -14.60
C SER A 224 -3.85 19.66 -13.21
N VAL A 225 -4.80 20.54 -12.93
CA VAL A 225 -4.99 21.18 -11.62
C VAL A 225 -6.43 20.97 -11.15
N LEU A 226 -6.62 20.69 -9.87
CA LEU A 226 -7.94 20.58 -9.23
C LEU A 226 -8.07 21.67 -8.16
N THR A 227 -9.23 22.31 -8.10
CA THR A 227 -9.57 23.31 -7.09
C THR A 227 -11.06 23.29 -6.77
N SER A 228 -11.56 24.24 -5.97
CA SER A 228 -12.99 24.44 -5.75
C SER A 228 -13.62 25.23 -6.89
N ALA A 229 -14.87 24.91 -7.23
CA ALA A 229 -15.60 25.64 -8.28
C ALA A 229 -15.93 27.09 -7.88
N VAL A 230 -16.17 27.33 -6.58
CA VAL A 230 -16.33 28.70 -6.04
C VAL A 230 -15.09 29.54 -6.30
N CYS A 231 -13.91 28.95 -6.21
CA CYS A 231 -12.65 29.61 -6.50
C CYS A 231 -12.64 30.19 -7.91
N MET A 232 -13.07 29.40 -8.89
CA MET A 232 -13.09 29.83 -10.31
C MET A 232 -14.09 30.94 -10.58
N SER A 233 -15.13 31.08 -9.79
CA SER A 233 -16.08 32.21 -9.90
C SER A 233 -15.53 33.52 -9.32
N MET A 234 -14.51 33.46 -8.47
CA MET A 234 -13.84 34.62 -7.86
C MET A 234 -12.66 35.13 -8.68
N VAL A 235 -12.04 34.27 -9.49
CA VAL A 235 -10.85 34.60 -10.30
C VAL A 235 -11.28 35.23 -11.61
N LYS A 236 -10.88 36.48 -11.85
CA LYS A 236 -11.15 37.19 -13.10
C LYS A 236 -10.15 36.79 -14.22
N ASP A 237 -8.89 36.60 -13.85
CA ASP A 237 -7.83 36.17 -14.77
C ASP A 237 -7.44 34.70 -14.46
N LEU A 238 -7.43 33.86 -15.50
CA LEU A 238 -7.12 32.43 -15.38
C LEU A 238 -5.63 32.13 -15.24
N ASN A 239 -4.91 33.00 -14.53
CA ASN A 239 -3.49 32.83 -14.24
C ASN A 239 -3.30 32.16 -12.88
N ILE A 240 -2.50 31.11 -12.89
CA ILE A 240 -2.17 30.31 -11.71
C ILE A 240 -0.71 30.56 -11.35
N THR A 241 -0.45 30.86 -10.10
CA THR A 241 0.93 30.99 -9.61
C THR A 241 1.38 29.69 -8.94
N LEU A 242 2.42 29.10 -9.47
CA LEU A 242 3.15 28.00 -8.83
C LEU A 242 4.28 28.59 -7.99
N THR A 243 4.37 28.14 -6.74
CA THR A 243 5.49 28.49 -5.88
C THR A 243 6.49 27.32 -5.90
N GLY A 244 7.51 27.44 -6.74
CA GLY A 244 8.63 26.49 -6.76
C GLY A 244 9.65 26.79 -5.66
N HIS A 245 10.70 25.95 -5.55
CA HIS A 245 11.77 26.11 -4.56
C HIS A 245 12.56 27.41 -4.76
N GLN A 246 12.71 27.88 -5.99
CA GLN A 246 13.58 29.03 -6.33
C GLN A 246 12.84 30.24 -6.94
N SER A 247 11.63 30.03 -7.49
CA SER A 247 10.89 31.10 -8.17
C SER A 247 9.38 30.83 -8.18
N ASN A 248 8.62 31.91 -8.32
CA ASN A 248 7.21 31.85 -8.63
C ASN A 248 7.03 31.92 -10.15
N VAL A 249 6.31 30.96 -10.72
CA VAL A 249 5.98 30.95 -12.15
C VAL A 249 4.49 31.11 -12.31
N SER A 250 4.11 32.04 -13.21
CA SER A 250 2.70 32.18 -13.59
C SER A 250 2.40 31.32 -14.79
N LEU A 251 1.40 30.44 -14.68
CA LEU A 251 0.92 29.56 -15.74
C LEU A 251 -0.47 29.97 -16.18
N GLN A 252 -0.72 29.90 -17.48
CA GLN A 252 -2.04 30.16 -18.05
C GLN A 252 -2.88 28.90 -18.09
N THR A 253 -4.16 29.04 -17.79
CA THR A 253 -5.16 27.98 -17.96
C THR A 253 -5.75 28.03 -19.35
N SER A 254 -5.79 26.90 -20.06
CA SER A 254 -6.44 26.78 -21.36
C SER A 254 -7.96 26.64 -21.25
N SER A 255 -8.40 25.89 -20.27
CA SER A 255 -9.83 25.65 -19.99
C SER A 255 -10.02 25.19 -18.55
N TRP A 256 -11.25 25.37 -18.06
CA TRP A 256 -11.65 24.80 -16.78
C TRP A 256 -13.06 24.23 -16.87
N THR A 257 -13.35 23.21 -16.09
CA THR A 257 -14.62 22.48 -16.08
C THR A 257 -15.10 22.34 -14.64
N PRO A 258 -16.21 22.98 -14.23
CA PRO A 258 -16.83 22.72 -12.93
C PRO A 258 -17.47 21.33 -12.92
N HIS A 259 -17.61 20.77 -11.73
CA HIS A 259 -18.40 19.55 -11.60
C HIS A 259 -19.85 19.82 -12.04
N LYS A 260 -20.41 18.92 -12.85
CA LYS A 260 -21.71 19.15 -13.52
C LYS A 260 -22.91 19.39 -12.58
N ARG A 261 -22.79 18.99 -11.31
CA ARG A 261 -23.80 19.20 -10.27
C ARG A 261 -23.49 20.37 -9.34
N PHE A 262 -22.40 21.10 -9.62
CA PHE A 262 -22.08 22.29 -8.84
C PHE A 262 -23.16 23.36 -9.01
N VAL A 263 -23.64 23.88 -7.88
CA VAL A 263 -24.56 25.02 -7.82
C VAL A 263 -23.95 26.06 -6.90
N SER A 264 -23.84 27.30 -7.38
CA SER A 264 -23.27 28.39 -6.57
C SER A 264 -24.09 28.56 -5.27
N GLY A 265 -23.38 28.71 -4.15
CA GLY A 265 -23.99 28.78 -2.81
C GLY A 265 -24.22 27.42 -2.14
N GLN A 266 -24.07 26.31 -2.83
CA GLN A 266 -24.08 24.97 -2.24
C GLN A 266 -22.67 24.48 -1.92
N LEU A 267 -22.53 23.69 -0.84
CA LEU A 267 -21.25 23.14 -0.42
C LEU A 267 -20.91 21.85 -1.14
N ASP A 268 -21.91 21.05 -1.52
CA ASP A 268 -21.73 19.83 -2.27
C ASP A 268 -21.27 20.10 -3.70
N ASP A 269 -20.50 19.14 -4.25
CA ASP A 269 -20.03 19.14 -5.65
C ASP A 269 -19.17 20.38 -6.04
N ASN A 270 -18.62 21.08 -5.04
CA ASN A 270 -17.82 22.29 -5.20
C ASN A 270 -16.38 21.95 -5.68
N LEU A 271 -16.26 21.49 -6.91
CA LEU A 271 -15.00 21.11 -7.55
C LEU A 271 -14.91 21.69 -8.96
N ALA A 272 -13.70 22.11 -9.33
CA ALA A 272 -13.34 22.54 -10.70
C ALA A 272 -12.03 21.89 -11.13
N PHE A 273 -12.01 21.35 -12.33
CA PHE A 273 -10.84 20.80 -12.98
C PHE A 273 -10.30 21.79 -14.03
N LEU A 274 -9.01 22.09 -13.98
CA LEU A 274 -8.36 23.03 -14.87
C LEU A 274 -7.32 22.31 -15.73
N VAL A 275 -7.23 22.72 -16.98
CA VAL A 275 -6.21 22.27 -17.92
C VAL A 275 -5.27 23.46 -18.19
N LEU A 276 -4.00 23.26 -17.95
CA LEU A 276 -2.98 24.27 -18.24
C LEU A 276 -2.70 24.34 -19.76
N LYS A 277 -2.37 25.54 -20.22
CA LYS A 277 -1.99 25.76 -21.63
C LYS A 277 -0.67 25.10 -21.94
N GLU A 278 0.28 25.19 -21.02
CA GLU A 278 1.62 24.62 -21.11
C GLU A 278 1.85 23.63 -19.97
N SER A 279 2.76 22.67 -20.18
CA SER A 279 3.17 21.74 -19.13
C SER A 279 4.00 22.47 -18.08
N ILE A 280 3.86 22.05 -16.83
CA ILE A 280 4.67 22.56 -15.72
C ILE A 280 6.13 22.20 -15.98
N PRO A 281 7.06 23.18 -15.93
CA PRO A 281 8.48 22.91 -16.09
C PRO A 281 9.01 21.95 -15.01
N GLN A 282 9.80 20.97 -15.40
CA GLN A 282 10.31 19.92 -14.47
C GLN A 282 11.27 20.51 -13.41
N GLU A 283 12.00 21.57 -13.76
CA GLU A 283 12.97 22.22 -12.87
C GLU A 283 12.32 22.88 -11.65
N MET A 284 11.01 23.03 -11.66
CA MET A 284 10.29 23.61 -10.52
C MET A 284 10.21 22.71 -9.29
N GLY A 285 10.59 21.45 -9.39
CA GLY A 285 10.51 20.48 -8.27
C GLY A 285 9.09 20.25 -7.77
N VAL A 286 8.10 20.41 -8.66
CA VAL A 286 6.68 20.21 -8.35
C VAL A 286 6.38 18.72 -8.38
N ILE A 287 5.68 18.25 -7.35
CA ILE A 287 5.28 16.85 -7.21
C ILE A 287 3.76 16.76 -7.31
N PRO A 288 3.19 16.16 -8.37
CA PRO A 288 1.76 15.90 -8.43
C PRO A 288 1.32 14.95 -7.31
N LEU A 289 0.13 15.13 -6.72
CA LEU A 289 -0.43 14.16 -5.80
C LEU A 289 -1.01 12.94 -6.54
N CYS A 290 -0.82 11.74 -5.98
CA CYS A 290 -1.47 10.55 -6.49
C CYS A 290 -2.97 10.56 -6.19
N LEU A 291 -3.77 10.13 -7.17
CA LEU A 291 -5.19 9.86 -6.96
C LEU A 291 -5.34 8.45 -6.38
N PRO A 292 -5.99 8.29 -5.23
CA PRO A 292 -6.21 6.98 -4.63
C PRO A 292 -7.34 6.21 -5.33
N GLU A 293 -7.48 4.91 -5.04
CA GLU A 293 -8.71 4.17 -5.27
C GLU A 293 -9.74 4.52 -4.18
N LYS A 294 -11.04 4.37 -4.50
CA LYS A 294 -12.12 4.78 -3.61
C LYS A 294 -12.04 4.09 -2.25
N ASP A 295 -12.02 2.75 -2.25
CA ASP A 295 -12.03 1.97 -1.01
C ASP A 295 -10.73 2.14 -0.22
N TYR A 296 -9.60 2.25 -0.91
CA TYR A 296 -8.32 2.56 -0.29
C TYR A 296 -8.32 3.95 0.37
N SER A 297 -8.91 4.95 -0.30
CA SER A 297 -9.06 6.28 0.27
C SER A 297 -9.90 6.27 1.55
N GLU A 298 -11.08 5.63 1.52
CA GLU A 298 -12.05 5.69 2.61
C GLU A 298 -11.64 4.80 3.80
N ASN A 299 -11.09 3.61 3.55
CA ASN A 299 -10.83 2.61 4.58
C ASN A 299 -9.38 2.65 5.12
N ILE A 300 -8.42 3.14 4.33
CA ILE A 300 -7.01 3.18 4.69
C ILE A 300 -6.53 4.61 4.93
N LEU A 301 -6.62 5.49 3.92
CA LEU A 301 -6.03 6.83 4.01
C LEU A 301 -6.78 7.76 4.97
N MET A 302 -8.11 7.68 5.01
CA MET A 302 -9.00 8.57 5.79
C MET A 302 -9.57 7.90 7.03
N ARG A 303 -8.91 6.86 7.54
CA ARG A 303 -9.32 6.18 8.77
C ARG A 303 -9.35 7.16 9.95
N ASN A 304 -10.38 7.09 10.79
CA ASN A 304 -10.54 7.92 11.98
C ASN A 304 -9.25 7.90 12.84
N GLY A 305 -8.79 9.07 13.28
CA GLY A 305 -7.56 9.26 14.04
C GLY A 305 -6.28 9.26 13.21
N ARG A 306 -6.33 8.93 11.90
CA ARG A 306 -5.16 8.99 11.04
C ARG A 306 -4.73 10.42 10.75
N GLU A 307 -3.43 10.64 10.64
CA GLU A 307 -2.85 11.96 10.32
C GLU A 307 -2.89 12.22 8.80
N GLY A 308 -3.33 13.41 8.43
CA GLY A 308 -3.22 13.96 7.08
C GLY A 308 -2.46 15.27 7.10
N VAL A 309 -1.86 15.60 5.96
CA VAL A 309 -1.12 16.84 5.72
C VAL A 309 -2.06 17.84 5.09
N VAL A 310 -2.37 18.86 5.85
CA VAL A 310 -3.10 20.04 5.38
C VAL A 310 -2.09 21.12 5.04
N MET A 311 -2.46 22.08 4.21
CA MET A 311 -1.66 23.23 3.86
C MET A 311 -0.92 23.85 5.04
N GLY A 312 0.31 24.29 4.81
CA GLY A 312 1.16 24.81 5.87
C GLY A 312 1.91 23.75 6.67
N GLY A 313 1.79 22.45 6.30
CA GLY A 313 2.52 21.36 6.95
C GLY A 313 2.00 20.99 8.34
N ALA A 314 0.88 21.59 8.79
CA ALA A 314 0.28 21.24 10.06
C ALA A 314 -0.41 19.87 9.98
N GLY A 315 -0.04 18.93 10.86
CA GLY A 315 -0.70 17.65 11.00
C GLY A 315 -2.13 17.84 11.55
N HIS A 316 -3.07 17.24 10.86
CA HIS A 316 -4.46 17.15 11.27
C HIS A 316 -4.90 15.69 11.24
N THR A 317 -5.81 15.31 12.12
CA THR A 317 -6.39 13.97 12.15
C THR A 317 -7.78 13.94 11.53
N TYR A 318 -8.04 12.89 10.77
CA TYR A 318 -9.38 12.59 10.27
C TYR A 318 -10.30 12.23 11.43
N LEU A 319 -11.53 12.73 11.38
CA LEU A 319 -12.58 12.42 12.33
C LEU A 319 -13.67 11.57 11.66
N SER A 320 -14.39 10.79 12.45
CA SER A 320 -15.65 10.17 12.01
C SER A 320 -16.70 11.25 11.70
N LEU A 321 -17.76 10.90 11.00
CA LEU A 321 -18.82 11.86 10.69
C LEU A 321 -19.52 12.34 11.97
N ASP A 322 -19.72 11.45 12.93
CA ASP A 322 -20.33 11.75 14.22
C ASP A 322 -19.43 12.68 15.06
N ASP A 323 -18.13 12.36 15.17
CA ASP A 323 -17.16 13.23 15.84
C ASP A 323 -17.06 14.62 15.19
N CYS A 324 -17.24 14.71 13.87
CA CYS A 324 -17.28 15.99 13.17
C CYS A 324 -18.45 16.85 13.62
N GLN A 325 -19.64 16.28 13.68
CA GLN A 325 -20.85 17.02 14.08
C GLN A 325 -20.79 17.48 15.54
N GLU A 326 -20.23 16.63 16.42
CA GLU A 326 -20.09 16.96 17.83
C GLU A 326 -18.96 17.96 18.11
N SER A 327 -17.83 17.85 17.40
CA SER A 327 -16.63 18.64 17.67
C SER A 327 -16.60 19.99 16.99
N LEU A 328 -17.30 20.13 15.85
CA LEU A 328 -17.33 21.34 15.06
C LEU A 328 -18.74 21.96 15.11
N ASN A 329 -18.82 23.19 15.56
CA ASN A 329 -20.06 23.95 15.56
C ASN A 329 -20.50 24.31 14.13
N LEU A 330 -20.85 23.29 13.33
CA LEU A 330 -21.21 23.45 11.93
C LEU A 330 -22.64 24.06 11.80
N THR A 331 -22.77 25.06 10.97
CA THR A 331 -24.06 25.68 10.62
C THR A 331 -24.82 24.93 9.53
N PHE A 332 -24.29 23.81 9.06
CA PHE A 332 -24.82 22.96 7.98
C PHE A 332 -24.68 21.49 8.31
N LEU A 333 -25.49 20.64 7.69
CA LEU A 333 -25.40 19.21 7.81
C LEU A 333 -24.29 18.67 6.88
N MET A 334 -23.40 17.85 7.42
CA MET A 334 -22.40 17.16 6.63
C MET A 334 -23.02 16.02 5.81
N THR A 335 -22.62 15.91 4.57
CA THR A 335 -23.04 14.82 3.68
C THR A 335 -21.93 13.76 3.58
N ASN A 336 -22.25 12.60 3.02
CA ASN A 336 -21.27 11.54 2.74
C ASN A 336 -20.21 11.93 1.68
N LYS A 337 -20.36 13.10 1.06
CA LYS A 337 -19.39 13.71 0.13
C LYS A 337 -18.36 14.59 0.84
N MET A 338 -18.47 14.72 2.17
CA MET A 338 -17.63 15.58 3.00
C MET A 338 -16.91 14.76 4.07
N PHE A 339 -15.87 15.32 4.63
CA PHE A 339 -15.19 14.86 5.84
C PHE A 339 -14.62 16.06 6.59
N CYS A 340 -14.29 15.87 7.85
CA CYS A 340 -13.60 16.90 8.62
C CYS A 340 -12.30 16.39 9.23
N MET A 341 -11.47 17.35 9.61
CA MET A 341 -10.21 17.11 10.31
C MET A 341 -10.03 18.09 11.46
N LYS A 342 -9.32 17.68 12.49
CA LYS A 342 -8.96 18.50 13.64
C LYS A 342 -7.46 18.57 13.81
N LYS A 343 -6.96 19.75 14.21
CA LYS A 343 -5.53 19.94 14.48
C LYS A 343 -5.07 18.99 15.58
N LEU A 344 -3.97 18.30 15.36
CA LEU A 344 -3.30 17.48 16.38
C LEU A 344 -2.87 18.38 17.54
N LYS A 345 -3.33 18.06 18.75
CA LYS A 345 -2.80 18.69 19.96
C LYS A 345 -1.38 18.17 20.14
N SER A 346 -0.39 19.03 20.00
CA SER A 346 1.00 18.69 20.32
C SER A 346 1.10 18.42 21.83
N GLY A 347 1.21 17.14 22.21
CA GLY A 347 1.26 16.69 23.60
C GLY A 347 2.59 16.95 24.32
N VAL A 348 3.51 17.71 23.75
CA VAL A 348 4.80 18.03 24.37
C VAL A 348 4.90 19.54 24.56
N PRO A 349 5.00 20.03 25.79
CA PRO A 349 5.35 21.43 26.04
C PRO A 349 6.81 21.62 25.60
N VAL A 350 7.03 22.12 24.39
CA VAL A 350 8.35 22.52 23.93
C VAL A 350 8.77 23.76 24.75
N LYS A 351 9.71 23.59 25.65
CA LYS A 351 10.38 24.67 26.43
C LYS A 351 11.30 25.53 25.52
N SER A 352 11.07 25.61 24.23
CA SER A 352 11.77 26.54 23.33
C SER A 352 10.88 27.74 23.06
N LYS A 353 11.51 28.92 23.02
CA LYS A 353 10.88 30.24 22.75
C LYS A 353 9.76 30.08 21.72
N PRO A 354 8.61 30.74 21.89
CA PRO A 354 7.51 30.69 20.92
C PRO A 354 8.01 31.22 19.60
N MET A 355 8.41 30.32 18.72
CA MET A 355 8.54 30.62 17.30
C MET A 355 7.14 31.07 16.89
N ARG A 356 7.01 32.30 16.39
CA ARG A 356 5.76 32.92 15.96
C ARG A 356 4.95 31.85 15.23
N GLU A 357 3.90 31.33 15.91
CA GLU A 357 2.99 30.34 15.31
C GLU A 357 2.48 30.96 14.01
N LYS A 358 2.99 30.45 12.87
CA LYS A 358 2.48 30.87 11.56
C LYS A 358 0.98 30.59 11.61
N ARG A 359 0.16 31.63 11.47
CA ARG A 359 -1.30 31.48 11.35
C ARG A 359 -1.56 30.45 10.26
N CYS A 360 -2.12 29.33 10.62
CA CYS A 360 -2.65 28.38 9.66
C CYS A 360 -3.95 28.96 9.13
N GLU A 361 -3.91 29.48 7.92
CA GLU A 361 -5.09 29.98 7.22
C GLU A 361 -5.30 29.16 5.96
N ILE A 362 -6.40 28.41 5.91
CA ILE A 362 -6.78 27.62 4.74
C ILE A 362 -7.67 28.48 3.84
N LYS A 363 -7.39 28.44 2.55
CA LYS A 363 -8.24 29.02 1.50
C LYS A 363 -9.06 27.92 0.83
N SER A 364 -10.20 28.30 0.25
CA SER A 364 -10.99 27.39 -0.58
C SER A 364 -10.12 26.74 -1.65
N GLY A 365 -10.28 25.45 -1.89
CA GLY A 365 -9.47 24.71 -2.85
C GLY A 365 -8.16 24.15 -2.29
N SER A 366 -7.81 24.41 -1.02
CA SER A 366 -6.59 23.86 -0.40
C SER A 366 -6.66 22.34 -0.32
N PRO A 367 -5.61 21.63 -0.75
CA PRO A 367 -5.59 20.17 -0.74
C PRO A 367 -5.32 19.57 0.65
N VAL A 368 -5.81 18.36 0.83
CA VAL A 368 -5.41 17.46 1.91
C VAL A 368 -4.75 16.22 1.32
N ALA A 369 -3.58 15.88 1.81
CA ALA A 369 -2.85 14.68 1.43
C ALA A 369 -2.67 13.75 2.62
N THR A 370 -2.72 12.45 2.37
CA THR A 370 -2.29 11.41 3.33
C THR A 370 -1.08 10.70 2.77
N VAL A 371 -0.05 10.57 3.61
CA VAL A 371 1.17 9.84 3.26
C VAL A 371 1.01 8.40 3.72
N GLU A 372 1.17 7.47 2.78
CA GLU A 372 1.24 6.04 3.04
C GLU A 372 2.56 5.49 2.51
N GLY A 373 3.35 4.87 3.40
CA GLY A 373 4.71 4.49 3.05
C GLY A 373 5.52 5.69 2.56
N LYS A 374 5.89 5.69 1.29
CA LYS A 374 6.67 6.78 0.64
C LYS A 374 5.84 7.64 -0.30
N THR A 375 4.54 7.38 -0.40
CA THR A 375 3.67 7.99 -1.42
C THR A 375 2.60 8.87 -0.79
N ALA A 376 2.44 10.08 -1.30
CA ALA A 376 1.39 11.01 -0.87
C ALA A 376 0.18 10.93 -1.81
N PHE A 377 -1.00 10.75 -1.23
CA PHE A 377 -2.28 10.62 -1.93
C PHE A 377 -3.21 11.78 -1.60
N LEU A 378 -3.89 12.29 -2.60
CA LEU A 378 -4.89 13.34 -2.43
C LEU A 378 -6.20 12.75 -1.92
N THR A 379 -6.68 13.23 -0.77
CA THR A 379 -7.92 12.75 -0.14
C THR A 379 -9.04 13.76 -0.19
N GLY A 380 -8.72 15.05 -0.15
CA GLY A 380 -9.71 16.10 -0.10
C GLY A 380 -9.27 17.46 -0.60
N ILE A 381 -10.27 18.33 -0.79
CA ILE A 381 -10.14 19.75 -1.14
C ILE A 381 -10.98 20.55 -0.15
N SER A 382 -10.42 21.63 0.41
CA SER A 382 -11.13 22.50 1.35
C SER A 382 -12.36 23.17 0.70
N LEU A 383 -13.48 23.09 1.40
CA LEU A 383 -14.75 23.69 0.97
C LEU A 383 -14.75 25.21 1.09
N SER A 384 -14.10 25.74 2.13
CA SER A 384 -14.12 27.15 2.47
C SER A 384 -12.75 27.62 2.98
N SER A 385 -12.59 28.92 3.07
CA SER A 385 -11.46 29.55 3.78
C SER A 385 -11.76 29.57 5.27
N GLY A 386 -10.74 29.35 6.10
CA GLY A 386 -10.90 29.37 7.57
C GLY A 386 -9.60 29.24 8.34
N ASP A 387 -9.68 29.41 9.66
CA ASP A 387 -8.58 29.16 10.59
C ASP A 387 -8.52 27.67 10.90
N CYS A 388 -7.33 27.08 10.84
CA CYS A 388 -7.11 25.66 11.11
C CYS A 388 -7.34 25.26 12.59
N LYS A 389 -7.57 26.21 13.49
CA LYS A 389 -7.73 25.93 14.94
C LYS A 389 -9.05 25.25 15.26
N ASP A 390 -10.11 25.63 14.55
CA ASP A 390 -11.48 25.24 14.86
C ASP A 390 -11.93 23.96 14.17
N GLY A 391 -11.03 23.32 13.44
CA GLY A 391 -11.34 22.19 12.57
C GLY A 391 -11.78 22.64 11.18
N LEU A 392 -11.66 21.75 10.22
CA LEU A 392 -11.80 22.06 8.81
C LEU A 392 -12.65 21.01 8.12
N VAL A 393 -13.49 21.45 7.19
CA VAL A 393 -14.34 20.58 6.38
C VAL A 393 -13.87 20.58 4.92
N PHE A 394 -13.85 19.39 4.33
CA PHE A 394 -13.33 19.14 3.00
C PHE A 394 -14.30 18.34 2.15
N THR A 395 -14.23 18.53 0.84
CA THR A 395 -14.85 17.63 -0.14
C THR A 395 -14.08 16.29 -0.17
N LYS A 396 -14.79 15.17 -0.02
CA LYS A 396 -14.24 13.82 -0.07
C LYS A 396 -14.02 13.37 -1.52
N LEU A 397 -12.77 13.39 -2.00
CA LEU A 397 -12.45 13.16 -3.41
C LEU A 397 -12.71 11.72 -3.89
N SER A 398 -12.75 10.74 -2.98
CA SER A 398 -13.11 9.36 -3.32
C SER A 398 -14.46 9.25 -4.05
N ARG A 399 -15.38 10.22 -3.80
CA ARG A 399 -16.71 10.29 -4.42
C ARG A 399 -16.70 10.86 -5.84
N TYR A 400 -15.58 11.47 -6.25
CA TYR A 400 -15.45 12.21 -7.52
C TYR A 400 -14.39 11.64 -8.45
N LEU A 401 -13.72 10.54 -8.09
CA LEU A 401 -12.66 9.92 -8.89
C LEU A 401 -13.11 9.55 -10.30
N HIS A 402 -14.37 9.12 -10.46
CA HIS A 402 -14.98 8.78 -11.74
C HIS A 402 -15.09 9.99 -12.70
N TRP A 403 -15.15 11.22 -12.14
CA TRP A 403 -15.17 12.46 -12.90
C TRP A 403 -13.76 13.02 -13.12
N ILE A 404 -12.88 12.95 -12.12
CA ILE A 404 -11.52 13.50 -12.16
C ILE A 404 -10.62 12.72 -13.12
N ARG A 405 -10.63 11.39 -13.05
CA ARG A 405 -9.71 10.54 -13.84
C ARG A 405 -9.82 10.69 -15.36
N PRO A 406 -11.02 10.68 -15.97
CA PRO A 406 -11.17 10.92 -17.40
C PRO A 406 -10.67 12.30 -17.83
N LEU A 407 -10.97 13.36 -17.04
CA LEU A 407 -10.51 14.71 -17.33
C LEU A 407 -8.99 14.81 -17.28
N ARG A 408 -8.38 14.25 -16.24
CA ARG A 408 -6.92 14.18 -16.12
C ARG A 408 -6.31 13.41 -17.30
N HIS A 409 -6.84 12.25 -17.66
CA HIS A 409 -6.34 11.46 -18.78
C HIS A 409 -6.40 12.23 -20.09
N ALA A 410 -7.46 13.01 -20.30
CA ALA A 410 -7.60 13.85 -21.48
C ALA A 410 -6.63 15.05 -21.50
N ALA A 411 -6.34 15.64 -20.34
CA ALA A 411 -5.44 16.78 -20.21
C ALA A 411 -3.95 16.42 -20.39
N GLU A 412 -3.57 15.19 -20.02
CA GLU A 412 -2.17 14.71 -20.06
C GLU A 412 -1.79 14.06 -21.40
N LYS A 413 -2.74 13.91 -22.35
CA LYS A 413 -2.47 13.54 -23.74
C LYS A 413 -1.96 14.72 -24.54
#